data_0ddd7f832658088a7dfc665873143a99
#
_entry.id   0ddd7f832658088a7dfc665873143a99
#
_cell.length_a   1.000
_cell.length_b   1.000
_cell.length_c   1.000
_cell.angle_alpha   90.00
_cell.angle_beta   90.00
_cell.angle_gamma   90.00
#
_symmetry.space_group_name_H-M   'P 1'
#
loop_
_entity.id
_entity.type
_entity.pdbx_description
1 polymer ?
#
loop_
_entity_poly.entity_id
_entity_poly.type
_entity_poly.pdbx_seq_one_letter_code
_entity_poly.pdbx_strand_id
1 'polypeptide(L)'
;MIEISTSSTTTTLTVAGDLDLAERDQFPEIAARVVGLRHQLLVIDMCEVSFMDSTGAAFLISLADANRKRGGATVLRGADQRDLFVIEICGALDLFRIDTEHNCEKGSSDSGFRRPDGAAAPS
;
A
#
# COMPACT_ATOMS: atom_id res chain seq x y z
N MET A 1 -10.14 2.09 -5.15
CA MET A 1 -10.68 2.80 -3.99
C MET A 1 -9.58 2.99 -2.96
N ILE A 2 -9.48 4.17 -2.40
CA ILE A 2 -8.44 4.51 -1.45
C ILE A 2 -9.09 5.14 -0.23
N GLU A 3 -8.80 4.62 0.95
CA GLU A 3 -9.32 5.16 2.20
C GLU A 3 -8.18 5.55 3.13
N ILE A 4 -8.36 6.65 3.83
CA ILE A 4 -7.38 7.14 4.81
C ILE A 4 -7.99 7.00 6.20
N SER A 5 -7.28 6.32 7.09
CA SER A 5 -7.65 6.28 8.49
C SER A 5 -6.46 6.70 9.33
N THR A 6 -6.73 7.22 10.52
CA THR A 6 -5.66 7.77 11.35
C THR A 6 -5.80 7.30 12.78
N SER A 7 -4.67 7.18 13.45
CA SER A 7 -4.61 7.08 14.89
C SER A 7 -3.79 8.26 15.41
N SER A 8 -3.36 8.25 16.65
CA SER A 8 -2.64 9.39 17.22
C SER A 8 -1.31 9.67 16.53
N THR A 9 -0.65 8.64 16.00
CA THR A 9 0.70 8.78 15.42
C THR A 9 0.85 8.18 14.04
N THR A 10 -0.20 7.54 13.51
CA THR A 10 -0.09 6.73 12.30
C THR A 10 -1.21 7.08 11.34
N THR A 11 -0.85 7.23 10.07
CA THR A 11 -1.81 7.31 8.98
C THR A 11 -1.79 5.98 8.24
N THR A 12 -2.96 5.39 8.04
CA THR A 12 -3.08 4.16 7.25
C THR A 12 -3.83 4.46 5.98
N LEU A 13 -3.19 4.16 4.86
CA LEU A 13 -3.78 4.30 3.53
C LEU A 13 -4.17 2.90 3.07
N THR A 14 -5.47 2.64 2.97
CA THR A 14 -5.96 1.34 2.51
C THR A 14 -6.33 1.46 1.05
N VAL A 15 -5.71 0.64 0.21
CA VAL A 15 -5.93 0.65 -1.23
C VAL A 15 -6.65 -0.63 -1.61
N ALA A 16 -7.71 -0.51 -2.39
CA ALA A 16 -8.47 -1.67 -2.86
C ALA A 16 -8.75 -1.53 -4.35
N GLY A 17 -8.77 -2.67 -5.03
CA GLY A 17 -9.03 -2.72 -6.45
C GLY A 17 -7.82 -2.34 -7.28
N ASP A 18 -8.04 -1.63 -8.38
CA ASP A 18 -6.96 -1.26 -9.28
C ASP A 18 -6.34 0.07 -8.86
N LEU A 19 -5.03 0.10 -8.79
CA LEU A 19 -4.28 1.33 -8.53
C LEU A 19 -3.48 1.64 -9.79
N ASP A 20 -4.13 2.33 -10.72
CA ASP A 20 -3.58 2.49 -12.06
C ASP A 20 -3.88 3.87 -12.64
N LEU A 21 -3.55 4.02 -13.92
CA LEU A 21 -3.70 5.28 -14.63
C LEU A 21 -5.12 5.83 -14.57
N ALA A 22 -6.12 4.95 -14.55
CA ALA A 22 -7.52 5.38 -14.52
C ALA A 22 -7.89 6.06 -13.20
N GLU A 23 -7.13 5.79 -12.14
CA GLU A 23 -7.39 6.36 -10.83
C GLU A 23 -6.57 7.62 -10.55
N ARG A 24 -5.70 8.02 -11.46
CA ARG A 24 -4.69 9.05 -11.16
C ARG A 24 -5.28 10.41 -10.79
N ASP A 25 -6.50 10.70 -11.22
CA ASP A 25 -7.11 12.00 -10.90
C ASP A 25 -7.35 12.18 -9.41
N GLN A 26 -7.41 11.08 -8.65
CA GLN A 26 -7.61 11.12 -7.21
C GLN A 26 -6.30 11.31 -6.45
N PHE A 27 -5.16 11.04 -7.09
CA PHE A 27 -3.88 10.97 -6.40
C PHE A 27 -3.45 12.29 -5.78
N PRO A 28 -3.55 13.45 -6.47
CA PRO A 28 -3.10 14.70 -5.86
C PRO A 28 -3.87 15.05 -4.60
N GLU A 29 -5.17 14.85 -4.58
CA GLU A 29 -5.98 15.17 -3.42
C GLU A 29 -5.63 14.26 -2.24
N ILE A 30 -5.46 12.97 -2.52
CA ILE A 30 -5.12 12.01 -1.49
C ILE A 30 -3.73 12.33 -0.92
N ALA A 31 -2.78 12.64 -1.81
CA ALA A 31 -1.43 12.98 -1.36
C ALA A 31 -1.44 14.21 -0.47
N ALA A 32 -2.22 15.23 -0.85
CA ALA A 32 -2.31 16.44 -0.03
C ALA A 32 -2.89 16.14 1.34
N ARG A 33 -3.90 15.27 1.42
CA ARG A 33 -4.48 14.91 2.70
C ARG A 33 -3.48 14.16 3.58
N VAL A 34 -2.76 13.21 3.01
CA VAL A 34 -1.78 12.42 3.76
C VAL A 34 -0.67 13.33 4.30
N VAL A 35 -0.13 14.20 3.44
CA VAL A 35 0.92 15.12 3.85
C VAL A 35 0.42 16.07 4.92
N GLY A 36 -0.83 16.54 4.80
CA GLY A 36 -1.41 17.47 5.75
C GLY A 36 -1.59 16.90 7.14
N LEU A 37 -1.72 15.58 7.28
CA LEU A 37 -1.87 14.95 8.58
C LEU A 37 -0.56 14.95 9.38
N ARG A 38 0.57 14.97 8.71
CA ARG A 38 1.89 15.12 9.33
C ARG A 38 2.25 14.00 10.32
N HIS A 39 1.67 12.84 10.17
CA HIS A 39 2.06 11.70 10.98
C HIS A 39 3.38 11.14 10.49
N GLN A 40 4.22 10.70 11.42
CA GLN A 40 5.53 10.19 11.03
C GLN A 40 5.47 8.79 10.46
N LEU A 41 4.49 8.00 10.86
CA LEU A 41 4.35 6.64 10.32
C LEU A 41 3.19 6.62 9.34
N LEU A 42 3.49 6.21 8.12
CA LEU A 42 2.50 5.98 7.09
C LEU A 42 2.49 4.49 6.77
N VAL A 43 1.34 3.86 6.93
CA VAL A 43 1.17 2.45 6.58
C VAL A 43 0.32 2.40 5.33
N ILE A 44 0.82 1.73 4.30
CA ILE A 44 0.07 1.52 3.07
C ILE A 44 -0.36 0.05 3.03
N ASP A 45 -1.66 -0.17 3.12
CA ASP A 45 -2.24 -1.51 3.16
C ASP A 45 -2.70 -1.89 1.76
N MET A 46 -2.07 -2.89 1.18
CA MET A 46 -2.33 -3.32 -0.18
C MET A 46 -2.99 -4.69 -0.25
N CYS A 47 -3.54 -5.18 0.85
CA CYS A 47 -4.13 -6.52 0.89
C CYS A 47 -5.22 -6.71 -0.16
N GLU A 48 -5.95 -5.65 -0.51
CA GLU A 48 -7.07 -5.76 -1.43
C GLU A 48 -6.78 -5.14 -2.81
N VAL A 49 -5.53 -4.87 -3.10
CA VAL A 49 -5.15 -4.39 -4.43
C VAL A 49 -5.23 -5.55 -5.41
N SER A 50 -5.99 -5.34 -6.49
CA SER A 50 -6.12 -6.34 -7.55
C SER A 50 -5.06 -6.18 -8.62
N PHE A 51 -4.65 -4.94 -8.87
CA PHE A 51 -3.71 -4.62 -9.94
C PHE A 51 -3.07 -3.27 -9.65
N MET A 52 -1.79 -3.14 -9.97
CA MET A 52 -1.09 -1.86 -9.87
C MET A 52 -0.16 -1.74 -11.07
N ASP A 53 -0.23 -0.59 -11.75
CA ASP A 53 0.71 -0.28 -12.82
C ASP A 53 1.76 0.71 -12.33
N SER A 54 2.63 1.16 -13.22
CA SER A 54 3.69 2.08 -12.84
C SER A 54 3.16 3.45 -12.39
N THR A 55 1.99 3.86 -12.86
CA THR A 55 1.37 5.11 -12.42
C THR A 55 0.95 4.99 -10.96
N GLY A 56 0.35 3.88 -10.57
CA GLY A 56 0.00 3.62 -9.18
C GLY A 56 1.23 3.51 -8.31
N ALA A 57 2.27 2.82 -8.80
CA ALA A 57 3.51 2.71 -8.06
C ALA A 57 4.14 4.09 -7.84
N ALA A 58 4.13 4.94 -8.86
CA ALA A 58 4.70 6.28 -8.74
C ALA A 58 3.96 7.10 -7.68
N PHE A 59 2.65 6.93 -7.58
CA PHE A 59 1.87 7.59 -6.54
C PHE A 59 2.33 7.15 -5.14
N LEU A 60 2.45 5.83 -4.92
CA LEU A 60 2.91 5.34 -3.62
C LEU A 60 4.33 5.78 -3.31
N ILE A 61 5.19 5.79 -4.32
CA ILE A 61 6.57 6.24 -4.17
C ILE A 61 6.62 7.71 -3.77
N SER A 62 5.76 8.54 -4.38
CA SER A 62 5.75 9.96 -4.03
C SER A 62 5.33 10.19 -2.59
N LEU A 63 4.39 9.37 -2.07
CA LEU A 63 3.99 9.46 -0.68
C LEU A 63 5.15 9.08 0.26
N ALA A 64 5.83 7.99 -0.06
CA ALA A 64 6.96 7.52 0.76
C ALA A 64 8.09 8.54 0.74
N ASP A 65 8.39 9.11 -0.42
CA ASP A 65 9.45 10.09 -0.55
C ASP A 65 9.14 11.36 0.24
N ALA A 66 7.91 11.85 0.14
CA ALA A 66 7.49 13.02 0.89
C ALA A 66 7.57 12.76 2.40
N ASN A 67 7.16 11.57 2.82
CA ASN A 67 7.19 11.22 4.24
C ASN A 67 8.62 11.11 4.75
N ARG A 68 9.50 10.53 3.93
CA ARG A 68 10.90 10.40 4.31
C ARG A 68 11.55 11.76 4.49
N LYS A 69 11.22 12.71 3.62
CA LYS A 69 11.78 14.06 3.71
C LYS A 69 11.37 14.78 4.97
N ARG A 70 10.28 14.36 5.59
CA ARG A 70 9.83 14.90 6.87
C ARG A 70 10.35 14.11 8.06
N GLY A 71 11.22 13.12 7.81
CA GLY A 71 11.76 12.28 8.87
C GLY A 71 10.88 11.12 9.26
N GLY A 72 9.85 10.83 8.49
CA GLY A 72 8.95 9.73 8.76
C GLY A 72 9.35 8.44 8.07
N ALA A 73 8.60 7.39 8.36
CA ALA A 73 8.79 6.08 7.76
C ALA A 73 7.50 5.64 7.09
N THR A 74 7.64 4.88 6.01
CA THR A 74 6.49 4.33 5.28
C THR A 74 6.59 2.81 5.25
N VAL A 75 5.55 2.16 5.74
CA VAL A 75 5.46 0.71 5.78
C VAL A 75 4.50 0.26 4.68
N LEU A 76 4.92 -0.73 3.91
CA LEU A 76 4.09 -1.35 2.89
C LEU A 76 3.70 -2.73 3.39
N ARG A 77 2.41 -2.98 3.55
CA ARG A 77 1.96 -4.27 4.04
C ARG A 77 0.92 -4.87 3.10
N GLY A 78 0.95 -6.19 3.01
CA GLY A 78 0.00 -6.90 2.16
C GLY A 78 0.29 -6.82 0.67
N ALA A 79 1.44 -6.29 0.27
CA ALA A 79 1.82 -6.24 -1.13
C ALA A 79 2.24 -7.63 -1.60
N ASP A 80 1.78 -8.03 -2.77
CA ASP A 80 2.22 -9.31 -3.33
C ASP A 80 3.50 -9.12 -4.13
N GLN A 81 4.00 -10.22 -4.69
CA GLN A 81 5.29 -10.18 -5.39
C GLN A 81 5.23 -9.31 -6.63
N ARG A 82 4.08 -9.27 -7.32
CA ARG A 82 3.95 -8.42 -8.49
C ARG A 82 4.00 -6.94 -8.12
N ASP A 83 3.35 -6.58 -7.03
CA ASP A 83 3.36 -5.19 -6.56
C ASP A 83 4.78 -4.77 -6.20
N LEU A 84 5.48 -5.62 -5.45
CA LEU A 84 6.85 -5.32 -5.05
C LEU A 84 7.78 -5.22 -6.25
N PHE A 85 7.55 -6.06 -7.26
CA PHE A 85 8.35 -6.04 -8.48
C PHE A 85 8.20 -4.71 -9.23
N VAL A 86 6.96 -4.20 -9.33
CA VAL A 86 6.71 -2.92 -10.00
C VAL A 86 7.45 -1.80 -9.28
N ILE A 87 7.38 -1.78 -7.94
CA ILE A 87 8.07 -0.77 -7.15
C ILE A 87 9.59 -0.90 -7.30
N GLU A 88 10.08 -2.12 -7.34
CA GLU A 88 11.52 -2.37 -7.50
C GLU A 88 12.01 -1.88 -8.86
N ILE A 89 11.25 -2.13 -9.91
CA ILE A 89 11.62 -1.66 -11.25
C ILE A 89 11.71 -0.15 -11.28
N CYS A 90 10.84 0.53 -10.53
CA CYS A 90 10.88 1.99 -10.43
C CYS A 90 12.07 2.48 -9.59
N GLY A 91 12.85 1.56 -9.02
CA GLY A 91 14.06 1.91 -8.28
C GLY A 91 13.80 2.47 -6.90
N ALA A 92 12.66 2.17 -6.30
CA ALA A 92 12.24 2.84 -5.08
C ALA A 92 11.84 1.90 -3.95
N LEU A 93 12.19 0.62 -4.04
CA LEU A 93 11.76 -0.34 -3.03
C LEU A 93 12.32 0.00 -1.65
N ASP A 94 13.52 0.57 -1.59
CA ASP A 94 14.15 0.92 -0.31
C ASP A 94 13.57 2.17 0.33
N LEU A 95 12.63 2.86 -0.30
CA LEU A 95 11.86 3.91 0.36
C LEU A 95 10.84 3.35 1.34
N PHE A 96 10.56 2.07 1.25
CA PHE A 96 9.52 1.42 2.04
C PHE A 96 10.13 0.42 3.00
N ARG A 97 9.51 0.30 4.18
CA ARG A 97 9.74 -0.83 5.05
C ARG A 97 8.68 -1.88 4.71
N ILE A 98 9.12 -3.04 4.29
CA ILE A 98 8.19 -4.08 3.85
C ILE A 98 7.80 -4.92 5.06
N ASP A 99 6.50 -4.96 5.35
CA ASP A 99 5.97 -5.79 6.43
C ASP A 99 5.68 -7.17 5.85
N THR A 100 6.55 -8.13 6.15
CA THR A 100 6.43 -9.49 5.64
C THR A 100 5.61 -10.39 6.55
N GLU A 101 5.20 -9.88 7.71
CA GLU A 101 4.49 -10.69 8.69
C GLU A 101 3.00 -10.42 8.74
N HIS A 102 2.54 -9.41 8.02
CA HIS A 102 1.13 -9.07 8.01
C HIS A 102 0.33 -10.10 7.24
N ASN A 103 -0.71 -10.62 7.86
CA ASN A 103 -1.65 -11.53 7.21
C ASN A 103 -2.86 -10.74 6.72
N CYS A 104 -3.09 -10.80 5.41
CA CYS A 104 -4.27 -10.17 4.85
C CYS A 104 -5.50 -10.99 5.19
N GLU A 105 -6.46 -10.38 5.86
CA GLU A 105 -7.66 -11.07 6.28
C GLU A 105 -8.79 -10.85 5.30
N LYS A 106 -8.55 -11.21 4.10
CA LYS A 106 -9.58 -11.04 3.12
C LYS A 106 -10.71 -11.96 3.42
N GLY A 107 -11.58 -11.36 3.80
CA GLY A 107 -12.65 -12.03 3.98
C GLY A 107 -12.54 -13.42 4.24
N SER A 108 -12.18 -13.34 4.51
CA SER A 108 -12.22 -14.24 4.72
C SER A 108 -13.29 -14.82 4.17
N SER A 109 -13.43 -14.50 3.67
CA SER A 109 -14.04 -14.85 3.10
C SER A 109 -13.94 -15.57 2.27
N ASP A 110 -13.57 -15.93 2.32
CA ASP A 110 -13.62 -16.61 1.70
C ASP A 110 -13.35 -17.49 1.49
N SER A 111 -13.27 -17.72 1.76
CA SER A 111 -13.04 -18.44 1.59
C SER A 111 -12.73 -19.32 1.26
N GLY A 112 -12.46 -19.38 1.24
CA GLY A 112 -12.04 -19.87 0.95
C GLY A 112 -11.35 -20.64 0.62
N PHE A 113 -10.94 -20.43 0.76
CA PHE A 113 -10.25 -20.64 0.44
C PHE A 113 -9.41 -21.12 0.30
N ARG A 114 -8.86 -21.06 0.34
CA ARG A 114 -8.10 -20.98 0.26
C ARG A 114 -7.32 -21.76 -0.07
N ARG A 115 -6.91 -21.78 0.05
CA ARG A 115 -6.17 -22.00 -0.20
C ARG A 115 -5.69 -22.99 -0.29
N PRO A 116 -5.61 -23.08 -0.25
CA PRO A 116 -5.06 -23.56 -0.29
C PRO A 116 -4.38 -23.94 -0.31
N ASP A 117 -4.05 -23.64 -0.09
CA ASP A 117 -3.64 -23.36 -0.07
C ASP A 117 -3.22 -23.42 0.11
N GLY A 118 -2.94 -23.65 0.31
CA GLY A 118 -2.81 -22.99 0.47
C GLY A 118 -2.59 -22.91 0.81
N ALA A 119 -2.34 -23.09 0.82
CA ALA A 119 -2.39 -22.51 1.10
C ALA A 119 -2.29 -22.46 1.51
N ALA A 120 -2.06 -22.74 1.59
CA ALA A 120 -2.13 -22.25 1.91
C ALA A 120 -1.91 -22.12 2.22
N ALA A 121 -1.67 -22.31 2.24
CA ALA A 121 -1.62 -21.79 2.49
C ALA A 121 -1.39 -21.63 2.77
N PRO A 122 -1.10 -21.73 2.88
CA PRO A 122 -1.08 -21.27 3.10
C PRO A 122 -0.99 -21.01 3.05
N SER A 123 -0.67 -20.81 3.01
CA SER A 123 -0.94 -20.21 2.98
C SER A 123 -0.86 -20.06 2.88
#